data_b9e69e1a5a71332e8ffd7ed6277b2b1d
#
_entry.id   b9e69e1a5a71332e8ffd7ed6277b2b1d
#
_cell.length_a   1.000
_cell.length_b   1.000
_cell.length_c   1.000
_cell.angle_alpha   90.00
_cell.angle_beta   90.00
_cell.angle_gamma   90.00
#
_symmetry.space_group_name_H-M   'P 1'
#
loop_
_entity.id
_entity.type
_entity.pdbx_description
1 polymer ?
#
loop_
_entity_poly.entity_id
_entity_poly.type
_entity_poly.pdbx_seq_one_letter_code
_entity_poly.pdbx_strand_id
1 'polypeptide(L)'
;MLSDAAKALLALKSLGRHQSGSEILASPEKLSALLSLSTLYKDDPDASSEALRCIANALLLIQSSRETFLKPPVNGGEICLNALEKSTNPEQIFVLARILFLSTALLPDYIVTFIENKHNGRPVVEIIGAKLDLLYICVLNSTRMAKEAMTDLLKFAYNFIHHYPKAVQENPQSQAAEEDEKKVLGDYWSPKLDGLLPPLLRIFGSLPPSFPNPITPPLTHVIHALIGIPVSPSLKNVWFPSRSAVNSPKSAPQTPHSDHRSDSRCGSPIMQSPPPSARPGAFDRALSVLSAGRRSFSRCSSPHVSSNSDILHRAWDLLEVAFNHFFADNIDPDDPKVRELLKDSSDNSLDALLSPLVILITRLCQADETSRARLKQWLVPDDLDRESPLEQRQDMFGKSLRLLTSVYHNRLKDSVGEMLYAMAGSDASNLSTLIGYGNAAGFLFNKGILSAPPASSSTNGDVASSVRDDINPITGTTFKPKPNLPEMTEEEKEQEVEKLLWLFDRLEKTGAMPADQNPIRKAIQDGKATLGP
;
A
#
# COMPACT_ATOMS: atom_id res chain seq x y z
N MET A 1 3.73 32.35 -30.58
CA MET A 1 4.50 31.61 -31.60
C MET A 1 5.78 31.11 -30.96
N LEU A 2 6.21 29.86 -31.27
CA LEU A 2 7.51 29.37 -30.80
C LEU A 2 8.64 30.18 -31.43
N SER A 3 9.70 30.46 -30.66
CA SER A 3 10.93 31.05 -31.14
C SER A 3 11.63 30.12 -32.17
N ASP A 4 12.53 30.65 -32.99
CA ASP A 4 13.27 29.83 -33.93
C ASP A 4 14.19 28.82 -33.21
N ALA A 5 14.72 29.16 -32.04
CA ALA A 5 15.47 28.26 -31.18
C ALA A 5 14.57 27.11 -30.72
N ALA A 6 13.36 27.39 -30.24
CA ALA A 6 12.41 26.36 -29.81
C ALA A 6 12.00 25.44 -30.97
N LYS A 7 11.80 25.96 -32.19
CA LYS A 7 11.51 25.14 -33.37
C LYS A 7 12.68 24.23 -33.76
N ALA A 8 13.90 24.74 -33.73
CA ALA A 8 15.11 23.94 -34.03
C ALA A 8 15.31 22.82 -33.00
N LEU A 9 15.15 23.11 -31.71
CA LEU A 9 15.26 22.12 -30.63
C LEU A 9 14.12 21.10 -30.67
N LEU A 10 12.90 21.51 -31.03
CA LEU A 10 11.78 20.60 -31.25
C LEU A 10 12.07 19.63 -32.41
N ALA A 11 12.67 20.09 -33.53
CA ALA A 11 13.09 19.24 -34.62
C ALA A 11 14.19 18.25 -34.16
N LEU A 12 15.19 18.74 -33.41
CA LEU A 12 16.25 17.91 -32.84
C LEU A 12 15.67 16.83 -31.87
N LYS A 13 14.74 17.20 -31.00
CA LYS A 13 14.02 16.26 -30.13
C LYS A 13 13.30 15.17 -30.95
N SER A 14 12.67 15.56 -32.08
CA SER A 14 11.95 14.61 -32.92
C SER A 14 12.90 13.58 -33.55
N LEU A 15 14.08 13.99 -33.96
CA LEU A 15 15.16 13.08 -34.40
C LEU A 15 15.63 12.18 -33.27
N GLY A 16 15.79 12.73 -32.05
CA GLY A 16 16.20 12.00 -30.85
C GLY A 16 15.13 11.05 -30.25
N ARG A 17 13.96 10.88 -30.87
CA ARG A 17 12.98 9.84 -30.49
C ARG A 17 13.37 8.44 -30.96
N HIS A 18 14.29 8.34 -31.91
CA HIS A 18 14.80 7.10 -32.45
C HIS A 18 16.21 6.83 -31.91
N GLN A 19 16.56 5.57 -31.75
CA GLN A 19 17.85 5.18 -31.17
C GLN A 19 19.03 5.80 -31.93
N SER A 20 19.05 5.74 -33.27
CA SER A 20 20.11 6.31 -34.10
C SER A 20 20.31 7.82 -33.93
N GLY A 21 19.21 8.58 -33.75
CA GLY A 21 19.29 10.01 -33.47
C GLY A 21 19.77 10.29 -32.03
N SER A 22 19.32 9.49 -31.07
CA SER A 22 19.74 9.59 -29.67
C SER A 22 21.20 9.23 -29.46
N GLU A 23 21.76 8.25 -30.20
CA GLU A 23 23.19 7.90 -30.16
C GLU A 23 24.09 9.10 -30.48
N ILE A 24 23.71 9.91 -31.47
CA ILE A 24 24.44 11.14 -31.85
C ILE A 24 24.39 12.16 -30.70
N LEU A 25 23.25 12.28 -30.00
CA LEU A 25 23.04 13.23 -28.90
C LEU A 25 23.69 12.77 -27.59
N ALA A 26 24.02 11.50 -27.45
CA ALA A 26 24.56 10.89 -26.23
C ALA A 26 26.05 11.20 -25.98
N SER A 27 26.76 11.86 -26.93
CA SER A 27 28.15 12.21 -26.72
C SER A 27 28.33 13.31 -25.65
N PRO A 28 29.48 13.33 -24.90
CA PRO A 28 29.71 14.33 -23.85
C PRO A 28 29.57 15.78 -24.35
N GLU A 29 30.09 16.06 -25.57
CA GLU A 29 30.06 17.39 -26.17
C GLU A 29 28.63 17.83 -26.47
N LYS A 30 27.80 16.92 -26.99
CA LYS A 30 26.38 17.24 -27.32
C LYS A 30 25.53 17.39 -26.07
N LEU A 31 25.73 16.52 -25.08
CA LEU A 31 25.05 16.66 -23.78
C LEU A 31 25.41 17.98 -23.09
N SER A 32 26.69 18.36 -23.08
CA SER A 32 27.16 19.66 -22.54
C SER A 32 26.57 20.83 -23.34
N ALA A 33 26.53 20.75 -24.67
CA ALA A 33 25.94 21.79 -25.51
C ALA A 33 24.44 21.96 -25.24
N LEU A 34 23.68 20.86 -25.10
CA LEU A 34 22.25 20.90 -24.79
C LEU A 34 21.98 21.49 -23.39
N LEU A 35 22.82 21.15 -22.38
CA LEU A 35 22.74 21.77 -21.06
C LEU A 35 23.03 23.29 -21.12
N SER A 36 24.04 23.70 -21.88
CA SER A 36 24.39 25.11 -22.09
C SER A 36 23.25 25.87 -22.79
N LEU A 37 22.62 25.26 -23.81
CA LEU A 37 21.45 25.82 -24.49
C LEU A 37 20.26 25.97 -23.55
N SER A 38 19.98 24.98 -22.69
CA SER A 38 18.89 25.07 -21.71
C SER A 38 19.08 26.24 -20.73
N THR A 39 20.32 26.55 -20.40
CA THR A 39 20.67 27.68 -19.50
C THR A 39 20.67 29.02 -20.26
N LEU A 40 21.18 29.02 -21.49
CA LEU A 40 21.21 30.21 -22.35
C LEU A 40 19.79 30.73 -22.65
N TYR A 41 18.87 29.81 -22.93
CA TYR A 41 17.47 30.12 -23.23
C TYR A 41 16.57 30.08 -21.98
N LYS A 42 17.09 30.40 -20.79
CA LYS A 42 16.31 30.42 -19.53
C LYS A 42 15.06 31.31 -19.61
N ASP A 43 15.12 32.41 -20.39
CA ASP A 43 14.03 33.37 -20.60
C ASP A 43 13.06 32.94 -21.74
N ASP A 44 13.37 31.85 -22.45
CA ASP A 44 12.49 31.16 -23.41
C ASP A 44 12.18 29.75 -22.88
N PRO A 45 11.07 29.58 -22.12
CA PRO A 45 10.73 28.32 -21.48
C PRO A 45 10.57 27.15 -22.46
N ASP A 46 10.08 27.44 -23.67
CA ASP A 46 9.88 26.43 -24.71
C ASP A 46 11.23 25.92 -25.21
N ALA A 47 12.15 26.82 -25.59
CA ALA A 47 13.48 26.43 -26.04
C ALA A 47 14.27 25.70 -24.95
N SER A 48 14.29 26.21 -23.72
CA SER A 48 14.92 25.58 -22.58
C SER A 48 14.38 24.17 -22.32
N SER A 49 13.06 24.00 -22.30
CA SER A 49 12.41 22.69 -22.11
C SER A 49 12.70 21.72 -23.25
N GLU A 50 12.71 22.16 -24.51
CA GLU A 50 13.02 21.26 -25.64
C GLU A 50 14.49 20.80 -25.62
N ALA A 51 15.43 21.64 -25.22
CA ALA A 51 16.84 21.23 -25.02
C ALA A 51 16.95 20.13 -23.95
N LEU A 52 16.29 20.29 -22.80
CA LEU A 52 16.25 19.30 -21.73
C LEU A 52 15.56 17.99 -22.17
N ARG A 53 14.51 18.07 -23.01
CA ARG A 53 13.83 16.90 -23.56
C ARG A 53 14.71 16.11 -24.53
N CYS A 54 15.60 16.77 -25.26
CA CYS A 54 16.64 16.07 -26.07
C CYS A 54 17.56 15.24 -25.18
N ILE A 55 18.01 15.80 -24.04
CA ILE A 55 18.81 15.07 -23.05
C ILE A 55 18.02 13.88 -22.49
N ALA A 56 16.76 14.09 -22.06
CA ALA A 56 15.91 13.04 -21.53
C ALA A 56 15.74 11.86 -22.52
N ASN A 57 15.57 12.14 -23.83
CA ASN A 57 15.51 11.11 -24.86
C ASN A 57 16.83 10.33 -24.97
N ALA A 58 17.98 11.01 -24.97
CA ALA A 58 19.28 10.37 -25.01
C ALA A 58 19.48 9.44 -23.80
N LEU A 59 19.17 9.90 -22.59
CA LEU A 59 19.28 9.09 -21.37
C LEU A 59 18.28 7.93 -21.30
N LEU A 60 17.11 8.07 -21.93
CA LEU A 60 16.11 7.01 -22.00
C LEU A 60 16.54 5.89 -22.93
N LEU A 61 16.99 6.24 -24.14
CA LEU A 61 17.26 5.29 -25.22
C LEU A 61 18.69 4.73 -25.19
N ILE A 62 19.66 5.49 -24.67
CA ILE A 62 21.08 5.12 -24.63
C ILE A 62 21.55 4.98 -23.19
N GLN A 63 21.59 3.75 -22.69
CA GLN A 63 21.91 3.48 -21.28
C GLN A 63 23.30 4.00 -20.88
N SER A 64 24.32 3.85 -21.73
CA SER A 64 25.68 4.34 -21.46
C SER A 64 25.77 5.87 -21.32
N SER A 65 24.83 6.62 -21.92
CA SER A 65 24.80 8.07 -21.79
C SER A 65 24.50 8.54 -20.38
N ARG A 66 23.87 7.73 -19.54
CA ARG A 66 23.53 8.08 -18.15
C ARG A 66 24.78 8.31 -17.30
N GLU A 67 25.75 7.41 -17.42
CA GLU A 67 27.05 7.56 -16.75
C GLU A 67 27.85 8.74 -17.32
N THR A 68 27.90 8.87 -18.65
CA THR A 68 28.51 10.00 -19.36
C THR A 68 27.93 11.35 -18.90
N PHE A 69 26.62 11.40 -18.71
CA PHE A 69 25.90 12.60 -18.27
C PHE A 69 26.29 13.04 -16.83
N LEU A 70 26.52 12.09 -15.94
CA LEU A 70 26.87 12.36 -14.55
C LEU A 70 28.37 12.69 -14.35
N LYS A 71 29.24 12.17 -15.21
CA LYS A 71 30.70 12.36 -15.12
C LYS A 71 31.17 13.70 -15.68
N PRO A 72 32.36 14.19 -15.23
CA PRO A 72 33.05 15.26 -15.93
C PRO A 72 33.37 14.87 -17.39
N PRO A 73 33.30 15.79 -18.35
CA PRO A 73 33.13 17.23 -18.18
C PRO A 73 31.67 17.69 -18.12
N VAL A 74 30.66 16.79 -18.28
CA VAL A 74 29.25 17.17 -18.40
C VAL A 74 28.69 17.63 -17.05
N ASN A 75 28.90 16.86 -15.98
CA ASN A 75 28.36 17.11 -14.62
C ASN A 75 26.87 17.46 -14.62
N GLY A 76 26.10 16.81 -15.50
CA GLY A 76 24.71 17.17 -15.79
C GLY A 76 23.77 16.97 -14.60
N GLY A 77 24.09 16.01 -13.73
CA GLY A 77 23.30 15.76 -12.53
C GLY A 77 23.23 16.97 -11.59
N GLU A 78 24.38 17.56 -11.27
CA GLU A 78 24.48 18.74 -10.42
C GLU A 78 23.79 19.96 -11.06
N ILE A 79 24.00 20.17 -12.36
CA ILE A 79 23.37 21.27 -13.10
C ILE A 79 21.84 21.14 -13.08
N CYS A 80 21.31 19.93 -13.33
CA CYS A 80 19.87 19.65 -13.31
C CYS A 80 19.28 19.76 -11.91
N LEU A 81 19.99 19.33 -10.87
CA LEU A 81 19.52 19.44 -9.48
C LEU A 81 19.44 20.92 -9.03
N ASN A 82 20.45 21.73 -9.37
CA ASN A 82 20.45 23.16 -9.11
C ASN A 82 19.33 23.90 -9.89
N ALA A 83 19.04 23.46 -11.11
CA ALA A 83 17.92 23.98 -11.89
C ALA A 83 16.57 23.56 -11.28
N LEU A 84 16.45 22.29 -10.83
CA LEU A 84 15.27 21.77 -10.14
C LEU A 84 14.98 22.59 -8.87
N GLU A 85 15.99 22.87 -8.05
CA GLU A 85 15.82 23.67 -6.84
C GLU A 85 15.22 25.06 -7.12
N LYS A 86 15.62 25.69 -8.20
CA LYS A 86 15.16 27.05 -8.56
C LYS A 86 13.81 27.05 -9.26
N SER A 87 13.44 25.96 -9.95
CA SER A 87 12.23 25.89 -10.76
C SER A 87 10.95 25.86 -9.93
N THR A 88 9.95 26.63 -10.32
CA THR A 88 8.58 26.59 -9.79
C THR A 88 7.56 26.13 -10.84
N ASN A 89 7.96 26.00 -12.11
CA ASN A 89 7.09 25.58 -13.20
C ASN A 89 7.01 24.04 -13.26
N PRO A 90 5.81 23.43 -13.13
CA PRO A 90 5.64 21.98 -13.20
C PRO A 90 6.18 21.34 -14.48
N GLU A 91 6.08 21.99 -15.64
CA GLU A 91 6.59 21.46 -16.90
C GLU A 91 8.13 21.35 -16.91
N GLN A 92 8.81 22.35 -16.37
CA GLN A 92 10.27 22.31 -16.22
C GLN A 92 10.69 21.28 -15.15
N ILE A 93 9.99 21.26 -14.01
CA ILE A 93 10.22 20.26 -12.94
C ILE A 93 10.06 18.84 -13.49
N PHE A 94 9.04 18.60 -14.33
CA PHE A 94 8.82 17.31 -14.97
C PHE A 94 10.05 16.83 -15.78
N VAL A 95 10.59 17.69 -16.64
CA VAL A 95 11.73 17.28 -17.49
C VAL A 95 12.99 17.10 -16.67
N LEU A 96 13.25 17.98 -15.69
CA LEU A 96 14.42 17.89 -14.80
C LEU A 96 14.34 16.64 -13.91
N ALA A 97 13.17 16.37 -13.32
CA ALA A 97 12.95 15.17 -12.51
C ALA A 97 13.12 13.88 -13.33
N ARG A 98 12.64 13.87 -14.59
CA ARG A 98 12.85 12.75 -15.51
C ARG A 98 14.32 12.50 -15.81
N ILE A 99 15.09 13.54 -16.10
CA ILE A 99 16.54 13.44 -16.34
C ILE A 99 17.23 12.86 -15.10
N LEU A 100 16.97 13.41 -13.93
CA LEU A 100 17.55 12.95 -12.66
C LEU A 100 17.14 11.51 -12.33
N PHE A 101 15.87 11.14 -12.53
CA PHE A 101 15.40 9.78 -12.37
C PHE A 101 16.14 8.80 -13.29
N LEU A 102 16.23 9.12 -14.61
CA LEU A 102 16.87 8.25 -15.57
C LEU A 102 18.38 8.09 -15.32
N SER A 103 19.05 9.18 -14.95
CA SER A 103 20.50 9.17 -14.70
C SER A 103 20.89 8.41 -13.45
N THR A 104 20.01 8.34 -12.43
CA THR A 104 20.30 7.69 -11.13
C THR A 104 19.80 6.24 -11.03
N ALA A 105 18.96 5.77 -11.97
CA ALA A 105 18.27 4.48 -11.86
C ALA A 105 19.20 3.25 -11.75
N LEU A 106 20.42 3.31 -12.29
CA LEU A 106 21.35 2.18 -12.34
C LEU A 106 22.74 2.52 -11.79
N LEU A 107 22.90 3.66 -11.12
CA LEU A 107 24.21 4.19 -10.71
C LEU A 107 24.20 4.57 -9.22
N PRO A 108 24.28 3.56 -8.31
CA PRO A 108 24.19 3.78 -6.86
C PRO A 108 25.28 4.71 -6.31
N ASP A 109 26.49 4.69 -6.85
CA ASP A 109 27.60 5.55 -6.39
C ASP A 109 27.30 7.05 -6.51
N TYR A 110 26.59 7.44 -7.58
CA TYR A 110 26.17 8.83 -7.75
C TYR A 110 25.04 9.22 -6.79
N ILE A 111 24.21 8.26 -6.40
CA ILE A 111 23.17 8.47 -5.37
C ILE A 111 23.84 8.81 -4.03
N VAL A 112 24.91 8.09 -3.67
CA VAL A 112 25.69 8.43 -2.47
C VAL A 112 26.23 9.85 -2.56
N THR A 113 26.84 10.20 -3.70
CA THR A 113 27.36 11.55 -3.94
C THR A 113 26.28 12.64 -3.79
N PHE A 114 25.08 12.42 -4.34
CA PHE A 114 23.97 13.38 -4.21
C PHE A 114 23.48 13.56 -2.77
N ILE A 115 23.44 12.50 -1.98
CA ILE A 115 22.93 12.55 -0.59
C ILE A 115 24.00 13.12 0.37
N GLU A 116 25.26 12.77 0.16
CA GLU A 116 26.37 13.22 1.02
C GLU A 116 26.71 14.71 0.81
N ASN A 117 26.54 15.22 -0.40
CA ASN A 117 26.85 16.60 -0.72
C ASN A 117 25.67 17.55 -0.49
N LYS A 118 25.99 18.83 -0.27
CA LYS A 118 25.00 19.90 -0.25
C LYS A 118 24.97 20.61 -1.59
N HIS A 119 23.77 20.86 -2.08
CA HIS A 119 23.49 21.53 -3.35
C HIS A 119 22.94 22.93 -3.05
N ASN A 120 23.67 23.98 -3.41
CA ASN A 120 23.40 25.35 -2.98
C ASN A 120 23.19 25.50 -1.46
N GLY A 121 23.94 24.71 -0.66
CA GLY A 121 23.85 24.70 0.80
C GLY A 121 22.75 23.84 1.40
N ARG A 122 21.90 23.19 0.59
CA ARG A 122 20.77 22.34 1.01
C ARG A 122 21.00 20.87 0.69
N PRO A 123 20.59 19.93 1.57
CA PRO A 123 20.55 18.52 1.24
C PRO A 123 19.53 18.24 0.12
N VAL A 124 19.83 17.26 -0.76
CA VAL A 124 18.93 16.87 -1.85
C VAL A 124 17.54 16.42 -1.37
N VAL A 125 17.48 15.78 -0.19
CA VAL A 125 16.23 15.33 0.45
C VAL A 125 15.29 16.52 0.74
N GLU A 126 15.82 17.65 1.21
CA GLU A 126 15.04 18.88 1.44
C GLU A 126 14.57 19.50 0.11
N ILE A 127 15.40 19.46 -0.94
CA ILE A 127 15.02 19.96 -2.27
C ILE A 127 13.85 19.14 -2.80
N ILE A 128 13.94 17.80 -2.74
CA ILE A 128 12.88 16.91 -3.18
C ILE A 128 11.60 17.16 -2.36
N GLY A 129 11.70 17.22 -1.03
CA GLY A 129 10.55 17.47 -0.16
C GLY A 129 9.84 18.79 -0.49
N ALA A 130 10.59 19.89 -0.66
CA ALA A 130 10.03 21.19 -1.03
C ALA A 130 9.34 21.17 -2.42
N LYS A 131 9.91 20.42 -3.38
CA LYS A 131 9.29 20.28 -4.72
C LYS A 131 8.06 19.39 -4.69
N LEU A 132 8.03 18.34 -3.87
CA LEU A 132 6.84 17.53 -3.65
C LEU A 132 5.70 18.36 -3.06
N ASP A 133 5.97 19.22 -2.07
CA ASP A 133 4.98 20.11 -1.48
C ASP A 133 4.46 21.15 -2.49
N LEU A 134 5.34 21.73 -3.31
CA LEU A 134 4.94 22.62 -4.40
C LEU A 134 4.04 21.92 -5.40
N LEU A 135 4.45 20.76 -5.89
CA LEU A 135 3.71 19.99 -6.88
C LEU A 135 2.37 19.48 -6.33
N TYR A 136 2.30 19.17 -5.04
CA TYR A 136 1.05 18.81 -4.39
C TYR A 136 0.00 19.92 -4.52
N ILE A 137 0.37 21.18 -4.26
CA ILE A 137 -0.51 22.34 -4.45
C ILE A 137 -0.90 22.48 -5.93
N CYS A 138 0.06 22.31 -6.85
CA CYS A 138 -0.18 22.37 -8.28
C CYS A 138 -1.16 21.27 -8.77
N VAL A 139 -1.06 20.05 -8.22
CA VAL A 139 -1.98 18.93 -8.55
C VAL A 139 -3.39 19.24 -8.07
N LEU A 140 -3.55 19.76 -6.83
CA LEU A 140 -4.86 20.14 -6.31
C LEU A 140 -5.52 21.26 -7.16
N ASN A 141 -4.70 22.17 -7.69
CA ASN A 141 -5.15 23.25 -8.59
C ASN A 141 -5.29 22.79 -10.05
N SER A 142 -5.14 21.49 -10.35
CA SER A 142 -5.21 20.93 -11.70
C SER A 142 -4.25 21.62 -12.70
N THR A 143 -3.08 22.07 -12.21
CA THR A 143 -2.06 22.70 -13.04
C THR A 143 -1.51 21.69 -14.05
N ARG A 144 -1.37 22.13 -15.30
CA ARG A 144 -0.83 21.30 -16.38
C ARG A 144 0.53 20.68 -15.99
N MET A 145 0.74 19.42 -16.34
CA MET A 145 1.95 18.64 -16.10
C MET A 145 2.32 18.41 -14.61
N ALA A 146 1.49 18.85 -13.65
CA ALA A 146 1.81 18.72 -12.23
C ALA A 146 1.80 17.24 -11.77
N LYS A 147 0.88 16.42 -12.27
CA LYS A 147 0.81 14.99 -11.95
C LYS A 147 2.02 14.23 -12.50
N GLU A 148 2.40 14.50 -13.74
CA GLU A 148 3.53 13.93 -14.43
C GLU A 148 4.84 14.34 -13.76
N ALA A 149 4.97 15.62 -13.39
CA ALA A 149 6.13 16.14 -12.66
C ALA A 149 6.27 15.48 -11.29
N MET A 150 5.19 15.35 -10.53
CA MET A 150 5.18 14.66 -9.24
C MET A 150 5.54 13.18 -9.43
N THR A 151 5.02 12.52 -10.45
CA THR A 151 5.30 11.11 -10.76
C THR A 151 6.79 10.87 -10.99
N ASP A 152 7.44 11.67 -11.83
CA ASP A 152 8.87 11.49 -12.12
C ASP A 152 9.77 11.93 -10.95
N LEU A 153 9.35 12.93 -10.18
CA LEU A 153 10.05 13.32 -8.93
C LEU A 153 9.97 12.23 -7.85
N LEU A 154 8.84 11.55 -7.74
CA LEU A 154 8.67 10.40 -6.84
C LEU A 154 9.53 9.20 -7.26
N LYS A 155 9.66 8.95 -8.57
CA LYS A 155 10.59 7.92 -9.08
C LYS A 155 12.05 8.28 -8.75
N PHE A 156 12.43 9.55 -8.86
CA PHE A 156 13.75 10.01 -8.46
C PHE A 156 13.98 9.84 -6.96
N ALA A 157 13.02 10.22 -6.11
CA ALA A 157 13.08 9.98 -4.68
C ALA A 157 13.15 8.48 -4.32
N TYR A 158 12.43 7.64 -5.07
CA TYR A 158 12.47 6.19 -4.89
C TYR A 158 13.85 5.59 -5.18
N ASN A 159 14.60 6.10 -6.16
CA ASN A 159 15.97 5.67 -6.39
C ASN A 159 16.85 5.88 -5.14
N PHE A 160 16.67 6.98 -4.41
CA PHE A 160 17.40 7.23 -3.15
C PHE A 160 16.98 6.24 -2.05
N ILE A 161 15.67 6.05 -1.87
CA ILE A 161 15.13 5.12 -0.87
C ILE A 161 15.61 3.68 -1.14
N HIS A 162 15.73 3.30 -2.42
CA HIS A 162 16.08 1.94 -2.81
C HIS A 162 17.60 1.66 -2.76
N HIS A 163 18.41 2.58 -3.24
CA HIS A 163 19.85 2.33 -3.46
C HIS A 163 20.74 2.84 -2.33
N TYR A 164 20.45 4.04 -1.77
CA TYR A 164 21.34 4.65 -0.80
C TYR A 164 21.55 3.82 0.47
N PRO A 165 20.51 3.27 1.12
CA PRO A 165 20.72 2.51 2.35
C PRO A 165 21.61 1.28 2.13
N LYS A 166 21.51 0.63 0.98
CA LYS A 166 22.34 -0.53 0.62
C LYS A 166 23.79 -0.11 0.37
N ALA A 167 24.01 0.92 -0.44
CA ALA A 167 25.34 1.39 -0.80
C ALA A 167 26.17 1.85 0.42
N VAL A 168 25.52 2.40 1.46
CA VAL A 168 26.21 2.82 2.69
C VAL A 168 26.54 1.65 3.62
N GLN A 169 25.77 0.55 3.56
CA GLN A 169 25.98 -0.63 4.41
C GLN A 169 26.97 -1.64 3.81
N GLU A 170 27.19 -1.63 2.51
CA GLU A 170 28.19 -2.49 1.84
C GLU A 170 29.64 -2.15 2.17
N ASN A 171 29.89 -1.17 3.05
CA ASN A 171 31.22 -0.88 3.57
C ASN A 171 31.69 -2.04 4.48
N PRO A 172 32.86 -2.68 4.20
CA PRO A 172 33.26 -3.98 4.76
C PRO A 172 33.66 -4.00 6.24
N GLN A 173 33.24 -3.05 7.06
CA GLN A 173 33.50 -3.03 8.50
C GLN A 173 32.40 -3.64 9.39
N SER A 174 31.27 -4.07 8.85
CA SER A 174 30.25 -4.79 9.62
C SER A 174 30.26 -6.28 9.29
N GLN A 175 30.83 -7.07 10.22
CA GLN A 175 30.89 -8.54 10.20
C GLN A 175 29.51 -9.18 10.43
N ALA A 176 28.56 -9.01 9.53
CA ALA A 176 27.24 -9.65 9.62
C ALA A 176 26.78 -10.14 8.23
N ALA A 177 27.68 -10.82 7.51
CA ALA A 177 27.40 -11.30 6.15
C ALA A 177 26.44 -12.51 6.07
N GLU A 178 26.11 -13.17 7.20
CA GLU A 178 25.27 -14.40 7.19
C GLU A 178 23.77 -14.14 7.43
N GLU A 179 23.36 -12.93 7.82
CA GLU A 179 21.95 -12.59 8.03
C GLU A 179 21.29 -11.84 6.86
N ASP A 180 22.05 -11.46 5.82
CA ASP A 180 21.59 -10.55 4.76
C ASP A 180 20.60 -11.17 3.76
N GLU A 181 20.56 -12.49 3.62
CA GLU A 181 19.66 -13.16 2.66
C GLU A 181 18.17 -13.06 3.01
N LYS A 182 17.82 -12.65 4.24
CA LYS A 182 16.42 -12.56 4.70
C LYS A 182 15.88 -11.14 4.77
N LYS A 183 16.71 -10.11 4.53
CA LYS A 183 16.26 -8.72 4.63
C LYS A 183 15.50 -8.27 3.38
N VAL A 184 14.36 -7.60 3.62
CA VAL A 184 13.49 -7.07 2.57
C VAL A 184 13.64 -5.56 2.43
N LEU A 185 13.03 -4.99 1.38
CA LEU A 185 13.00 -3.55 1.17
C LEU A 185 12.48 -2.81 2.42
N GLY A 186 13.23 -1.84 2.90
CA GLY A 186 12.94 -1.05 4.10
C GLY A 186 13.58 -1.54 5.39
N ASP A 187 14.25 -2.70 5.40
CA ASP A 187 15.02 -3.19 6.55
C ASP A 187 16.35 -2.43 6.69
N TYR A 188 16.88 -1.97 5.56
CA TYR A 188 18.01 -1.05 5.52
C TYR A 188 17.49 0.39 5.52
N TRP A 189 18.03 1.22 6.38
CA TRP A 189 17.63 2.63 6.42
C TRP A 189 18.77 3.54 6.87
N SER A 190 18.77 4.77 6.36
CA SER A 190 19.67 5.82 6.79
C SER A 190 18.88 7.05 7.24
N PRO A 191 19.20 7.62 8.42
CA PRO A 191 18.54 8.84 8.93
C PRO A 191 18.64 10.05 7.98
N LYS A 192 19.60 10.06 7.05
CA LYS A 192 19.72 11.11 6.04
C LYS A 192 18.52 11.19 5.09
N LEU A 193 17.73 10.11 5.02
CA LEU A 193 16.51 10.04 4.20
C LEU A 193 15.22 10.37 4.98
N ASP A 194 15.28 10.56 6.30
CA ASP A 194 14.12 10.80 7.17
C ASP A 194 13.24 11.96 6.66
N GLY A 195 13.88 12.99 6.09
CA GLY A 195 13.19 14.16 5.54
C GLY A 195 12.25 13.88 4.36
N LEU A 196 12.32 12.69 3.73
CA LEU A 196 11.38 12.30 2.68
C LEU A 196 10.02 11.86 3.23
N LEU A 197 9.96 11.32 4.46
CA LEU A 197 8.74 10.75 5.01
C LEU A 197 7.60 11.77 5.19
N PRO A 198 7.79 12.96 5.81
CA PRO A 198 6.70 13.90 6.03
C PRO A 198 5.98 14.36 4.75
N PRO A 199 6.67 14.79 3.65
CA PRO A 199 5.98 15.16 2.41
C PRO A 199 5.27 13.97 1.76
N LEU A 200 5.83 12.75 1.81
CA LEU A 200 5.18 11.56 1.28
C LEU A 200 3.88 11.24 2.02
N LEU A 201 3.88 11.32 3.36
CA LEU A 201 2.68 11.10 4.18
C LEU A 201 1.59 12.16 3.90
N ARG A 202 1.97 13.44 3.73
CA ARG A 202 1.02 14.50 3.35
C ARG A 202 0.36 14.22 2.01
N ILE A 203 1.16 13.84 1.00
CA ILE A 203 0.66 13.54 -0.33
C ILE A 203 -0.26 12.31 -0.28
N PHE A 204 0.17 11.22 0.38
CA PHE A 204 -0.62 10.01 0.52
C PHE A 204 -1.97 10.28 1.19
N GLY A 205 -1.97 11.04 2.29
CA GLY A 205 -3.18 11.34 3.06
C GLY A 205 -4.17 12.26 2.34
N SER A 206 -3.70 13.06 1.38
CA SER A 206 -4.50 14.18 0.83
C SER A 206 -4.76 14.12 -0.67
N LEU A 207 -3.99 13.34 -1.45
CA LEU A 207 -4.25 13.20 -2.89
C LEU A 207 -5.62 12.56 -3.13
N PRO A 208 -6.49 13.16 -3.95
CA PRO A 208 -7.75 12.54 -4.30
C PRO A 208 -7.51 11.26 -5.11
N PRO A 209 -8.25 10.17 -4.82
CA PRO A 209 -8.20 8.97 -5.64
C PRO A 209 -8.79 9.25 -7.03
N SER A 210 -8.34 8.51 -8.00
CA SER A 210 -8.97 8.48 -9.32
C SER A 210 -10.14 7.49 -9.33
N PHE A 211 -11.03 7.59 -10.31
CA PHE A 211 -12.10 6.62 -10.51
C PHE A 211 -12.14 6.23 -12.00
N PRO A 212 -12.44 4.96 -12.33
CA PRO A 212 -12.86 3.87 -11.44
C PRO A 212 -11.72 3.22 -10.63
N ASN A 213 -10.47 3.28 -11.09
CA ASN A 213 -9.32 2.76 -10.35
C ASN A 213 -8.77 3.84 -9.39
N PRO A 214 -8.84 3.63 -8.05
CA PRO A 214 -8.42 4.63 -7.08
C PRO A 214 -6.90 4.80 -6.99
N ILE A 215 -6.12 3.79 -7.44
CA ILE A 215 -4.66 3.77 -7.33
C ILE A 215 -4.05 3.98 -8.71
N THR A 216 -3.75 5.23 -9.04
CA THR A 216 -3.09 5.62 -10.29
C THR A 216 -1.94 6.58 -9.99
N PRO A 217 -0.93 6.73 -10.89
CA PRO A 217 0.12 7.72 -10.70
C PRO A 217 -0.46 9.15 -10.50
N PRO A 218 0.07 9.95 -9.58
CA PRO A 218 1.28 9.73 -8.78
C PRO A 218 1.10 8.89 -7.51
N LEU A 219 -0.15 8.55 -7.09
CA LEU A 219 -0.43 7.85 -5.83
C LEU A 219 0.27 6.48 -5.75
N THR A 220 0.31 5.72 -6.85
CA THR A 220 1.06 4.45 -6.95
C THR A 220 2.51 4.62 -6.51
N HIS A 221 3.20 5.68 -6.99
CA HIS A 221 4.61 5.92 -6.67
C HIS A 221 4.82 6.41 -5.23
N VAL A 222 3.84 7.11 -4.65
CA VAL A 222 3.87 7.46 -3.22
C VAL A 222 3.82 6.20 -2.37
N ILE A 223 2.92 5.25 -2.70
CA ILE A 223 2.81 3.97 -1.98
C ILE A 223 4.13 3.19 -2.09
N HIS A 224 4.71 3.10 -3.29
CA HIS A 224 6.01 2.44 -3.49
C HIS A 224 7.13 3.10 -2.68
N ALA A 225 7.16 4.43 -2.58
CA ALA A 225 8.13 5.13 -1.75
C ALA A 225 7.92 4.84 -0.25
N LEU A 226 6.66 4.86 0.22
CA LEU A 226 6.32 4.60 1.61
C LEU A 226 6.68 3.19 2.07
N ILE A 227 6.46 2.16 1.26
CA ILE A 227 6.88 0.79 1.61
C ILE A 227 8.40 0.60 1.66
N GLY A 228 9.17 1.51 1.07
CA GLY A 228 10.63 1.53 1.17
C GLY A 228 11.14 2.15 2.48
N ILE A 229 10.29 2.85 3.25
CA ILE A 229 10.68 3.53 4.49
C ILE A 229 10.25 2.68 5.70
N PRO A 230 11.15 2.32 6.62
CA PRO A 230 10.81 1.50 7.77
C PRO A 230 9.94 2.26 8.78
N VAL A 231 9.12 1.50 9.51
CA VAL A 231 8.42 2.02 10.69
C VAL A 231 9.29 1.77 11.92
N SER A 232 10.45 2.42 11.96
CA SER A 232 11.42 2.32 13.05
C SER A 232 10.98 3.13 14.28
N PRO A 233 11.53 2.87 15.48
CA PRO A 233 11.23 3.66 16.68
C PRO A 233 11.51 5.16 16.49
N SER A 234 12.54 5.54 15.74
CA SER A 234 12.88 6.95 15.44
C SER A 234 11.83 7.63 14.55
N LEU A 235 11.22 6.91 13.63
CA LEU A 235 10.21 7.41 12.71
C LEU A 235 8.77 7.18 13.18
N LYS A 236 8.57 6.42 14.27
CA LYS A 236 7.23 6.06 14.76
C LYS A 236 6.33 7.27 15.00
N ASN A 237 6.87 8.33 15.59
CA ASN A 237 6.11 9.56 15.84
C ASN A 237 5.74 10.34 14.57
N VAL A 238 6.47 10.13 13.47
CA VAL A 238 6.16 10.73 12.15
C VAL A 238 5.07 9.91 11.45
N TRP A 239 5.17 8.56 11.52
CA TRP A 239 4.16 7.65 11.00
C TRP A 239 2.82 7.75 11.75
N PHE A 240 2.86 7.83 13.08
CA PHE A 240 1.71 7.84 13.98
C PHE A 240 1.74 9.06 14.91
N PRO A 241 1.45 10.26 14.40
CA PRO A 241 1.46 11.47 15.23
C PRO A 241 0.37 11.41 16.29
N SER A 242 0.76 11.48 17.56
CA SER A 242 -0.15 11.43 18.71
C SER A 242 -1.09 12.63 18.71
N ARG A 243 -2.40 12.41 18.81
CA ARG A 243 -3.43 13.46 18.91
C ARG A 243 -3.34 14.32 20.17
N SER A 244 -2.48 13.96 21.13
CA SER A 244 -2.43 14.57 22.47
C SER A 244 -1.73 15.95 22.54
N ALA A 245 -1.09 16.42 21.48
CA ALA A 245 -0.27 17.65 21.54
C ALA A 245 -1.04 18.96 21.23
N VAL A 246 -2.34 18.91 20.90
CA VAL A 246 -3.08 20.11 20.45
C VAL A 246 -3.91 20.79 21.55
N ASN A 247 -4.07 20.19 22.72
CA ASN A 247 -4.94 20.71 23.79
C ASN A 247 -4.21 21.06 25.10
N SER A 248 -2.98 21.54 25.04
CA SER A 248 -2.42 22.27 26.19
C SER A 248 -2.64 23.77 25.98
N PRO A 249 -3.57 24.41 26.67
CA PRO A 249 -3.64 25.86 26.64
C PRO A 249 -2.35 26.39 27.26
N LYS A 250 -1.55 27.12 26.49
CA LYS A 250 -0.45 27.91 27.03
C LYS A 250 -1.04 28.79 28.11
N SER A 251 -0.69 28.50 29.37
CA SER A 251 -0.96 29.39 30.51
C SER A 251 -0.37 30.76 30.18
N ALA A 252 -1.26 31.72 29.97
CA ALA A 252 -0.91 33.13 29.89
C ALA A 252 -0.48 33.61 31.28
N PRO A 253 0.50 34.49 31.39
CA PRO A 253 0.89 35.07 32.68
C PRO A 253 -0.23 35.95 33.25
N GLN A 254 -0.59 35.70 34.50
CA GLN A 254 -1.52 36.49 35.27
C GLN A 254 -0.93 37.88 35.51
N THR A 255 -1.69 38.93 35.17
CA THR A 255 -1.55 40.26 35.73
C THR A 255 -2.84 40.62 36.48
N PRO A 256 -2.75 41.33 37.64
CA PRO A 256 -3.87 41.41 38.58
C PRO A 256 -4.76 42.65 38.40
N HIS A 257 -6.03 42.43 38.72
CA HIS A 257 -7.08 43.35 39.24
C HIS A 257 -7.28 44.74 38.64
N SER A 258 -8.48 44.99 38.16
CA SER A 258 -9.31 46.06 38.70
C SER A 258 -10.80 45.83 38.32
N ASP A 259 -11.64 45.96 39.35
CA ASP A 259 -13.09 45.95 39.34
C ASP A 259 -13.68 47.07 38.47
N HIS A 260 -14.75 46.78 37.71
CA HIS A 260 -15.89 47.68 37.60
C HIS A 260 -17.14 46.94 37.09
N ARG A 261 -18.20 47.04 37.91
CA ARG A 261 -19.60 46.69 37.61
C ARG A 261 -20.13 47.54 36.47
N SER A 262 -20.97 46.97 35.61
CA SER A 262 -22.25 47.56 35.22
C SER A 262 -23.14 46.56 34.47
N ASP A 263 -24.37 46.49 34.95
CA ASP A 263 -25.52 45.77 34.39
C ASP A 263 -25.90 46.29 33.00
N SER A 264 -26.38 45.39 32.13
CA SER A 264 -27.46 45.70 31.18
C SER A 264 -28.10 44.44 30.61
N ARG A 265 -29.38 44.26 30.89
CA ARG A 265 -30.33 43.34 30.27
C ARG A 265 -30.65 43.76 28.82
N CYS A 266 -30.91 42.78 27.95
CA CYS A 266 -31.93 42.74 26.85
C CYS A 266 -31.72 41.44 26.10
N GLY A 267 -32.62 40.51 25.95
CA GLY A 267 -33.93 40.64 25.33
C GLY A 267 -33.92 39.73 24.13
N SER A 268 -34.40 38.45 24.22
CA SER A 268 -34.56 37.53 23.07
C SER A 268 -35.76 37.91 22.21
N PRO A 269 -35.75 37.63 20.91
CA PRO A 269 -36.98 37.34 20.18
C PRO A 269 -37.05 35.90 19.71
N ILE A 270 -38.16 35.29 20.01
CA ILE A 270 -38.72 34.03 19.54
C ILE A 270 -38.98 34.18 18.03
N MET A 271 -38.51 33.21 17.20
CA MET A 271 -39.03 33.04 15.84
C MET A 271 -39.58 31.62 15.64
N GLN A 272 -40.78 31.64 15.08
CA GLN A 272 -41.68 30.54 14.81
C GLN A 272 -41.20 29.58 13.75
N SER A 273 -41.58 28.30 13.92
CA SER A 273 -41.39 27.21 12.95
C SER A 273 -42.38 27.31 11.78
N PRO A 274 -41.98 27.02 10.54
CA PRO A 274 -42.91 26.76 9.43
C PRO A 274 -43.26 25.26 9.33
N PRO A 275 -44.38 24.92 8.66
CA PRO A 275 -45.01 23.60 8.69
C PRO A 275 -44.37 22.56 7.74
N PRO A 276 -44.71 21.26 7.87
CA PRO A 276 -44.04 20.17 7.16
C PRO A 276 -44.59 20.02 5.73
N SER A 277 -43.70 19.98 4.76
CA SER A 277 -44.07 19.66 3.37
C SER A 277 -43.24 18.52 2.80
N ALA A 278 -43.97 17.57 2.20
CA ALA A 278 -43.67 16.64 1.14
C ALA A 278 -42.40 15.72 1.23
N ARG A 279 -42.63 14.42 1.13
CA ARG A 279 -41.64 13.36 1.02
C ARG A 279 -40.80 13.50 -0.24
N PRO A 280 -39.46 13.47 -0.17
CA PRO A 280 -38.59 13.54 -1.34
C PRO A 280 -38.60 12.24 -2.14
N GLY A 281 -38.54 12.35 -3.46
CA GLY A 281 -38.54 11.25 -4.43
C GLY A 281 -37.24 10.42 -4.39
N ALA A 282 -37.29 9.25 -5.05
CA ALA A 282 -36.19 8.30 -5.10
C ALA A 282 -34.87 8.89 -5.67
N PHE A 283 -34.96 9.91 -6.51
CA PHE A 283 -33.81 10.61 -7.09
C PHE A 283 -33.07 11.49 -6.07
N ASP A 284 -33.78 12.09 -5.13
CA ASP A 284 -33.19 12.88 -4.04
C ASP A 284 -32.47 12.00 -3.01
N ARG A 285 -32.88 10.73 -2.85
CA ARG A 285 -32.17 9.77 -2.00
C ARG A 285 -30.84 9.34 -2.61
N ALA A 286 -30.76 9.15 -3.93
CA ALA A 286 -29.50 8.80 -4.60
C ALA A 286 -28.49 9.96 -4.52
N LEU A 287 -28.96 11.21 -4.69
CA LEU A 287 -28.13 12.40 -4.53
C LEU A 287 -27.71 12.65 -3.09
N SER A 288 -28.51 12.29 -2.09
CA SER A 288 -28.16 12.43 -0.68
C SER A 288 -27.13 11.40 -0.22
N VAL A 289 -27.11 10.19 -0.79
CA VAL A 289 -26.07 9.17 -0.53
C VAL A 289 -24.73 9.61 -1.14
N LEU A 290 -24.75 10.18 -2.35
CA LEU A 290 -23.56 10.78 -2.99
C LEU A 290 -23.05 12.03 -2.28
N SER A 291 -23.95 12.80 -1.62
CA SER A 291 -23.56 14.00 -0.86
C SER A 291 -23.18 13.69 0.60
N ALA A 292 -23.59 12.54 1.17
CA ALA A 292 -23.16 12.08 2.50
C ALA A 292 -21.66 11.70 2.51
N GLY A 293 -21.13 11.16 1.42
CA GLY A 293 -19.68 11.00 1.21
C GLY A 293 -18.92 12.33 1.10
N ARG A 294 -19.62 13.44 0.78
CA ARG A 294 -19.03 14.78 0.69
C ARG A 294 -19.13 15.61 1.98
N ARG A 295 -19.93 15.22 2.95
CA ARG A 295 -20.15 16.02 4.19
C ARG A 295 -19.00 15.94 5.20
N SER A 296 -17.97 15.15 4.96
CA SER A 296 -16.72 15.22 5.73
C SER A 296 -15.79 16.38 5.31
N PHE A 297 -16.10 17.13 4.27
CA PHE A 297 -15.22 18.15 3.69
C PHE A 297 -15.76 19.59 3.67
N SER A 298 -16.82 19.91 4.40
CA SER A 298 -17.36 21.29 4.45
C SER A 298 -17.33 21.86 5.86
N ARG A 299 -16.18 22.32 6.31
CA ARG A 299 -16.02 23.49 7.15
C ARG A 299 -14.87 24.33 6.61
N CYS A 300 -15.21 25.39 5.86
CA CYS A 300 -14.30 26.49 5.59
C CYS A 300 -13.83 27.10 6.91
N SER A 301 -12.60 26.85 7.26
CA SER A 301 -11.79 27.70 8.11
C SER A 301 -10.38 27.64 7.53
N SER A 302 -9.73 28.79 7.44
CA SER A 302 -8.41 29.14 6.88
C SER A 302 -7.38 28.01 6.84
N PRO A 303 -6.41 28.02 5.92
CA PRO A 303 -5.47 26.94 5.71
C PRO A 303 -4.43 26.91 6.83
N HIS A 304 -4.80 26.43 8.01
CA HIS A 304 -3.87 25.85 8.96
C HIS A 304 -3.87 24.34 8.69
N VAL A 305 -2.90 23.95 7.88
CA VAL A 305 -2.55 22.56 7.56
C VAL A 305 -2.14 21.86 8.85
N SER A 306 -3.07 21.13 9.44
CA SER A 306 -2.79 20.05 10.40
C SER A 306 -3.96 19.06 10.41
N SER A 307 -4.27 18.47 9.26
CA SER A 307 -4.98 17.21 9.25
C SER A 307 -3.92 16.10 9.35
N ASN A 308 -3.63 15.63 10.55
CA ASN A 308 -3.02 14.33 10.75
C ASN A 308 -3.98 13.29 10.18
N SER A 309 -3.88 13.05 8.87
CA SER A 309 -4.65 12.01 8.21
C SER A 309 -4.18 10.68 8.80
N ASP A 310 -5.10 9.87 9.27
CA ASP A 310 -4.86 8.53 9.74
C ASP A 310 -4.42 7.66 8.55
N ILE A 311 -3.13 7.36 8.48
CA ILE A 311 -2.50 6.66 7.36
C ILE A 311 -3.10 5.26 7.17
N LEU A 312 -3.35 4.53 8.27
CA LEU A 312 -3.96 3.22 8.19
C LEU A 312 -5.38 3.29 7.62
N HIS A 313 -6.20 4.23 8.14
CA HIS A 313 -7.56 4.42 7.63
C HIS A 313 -7.56 4.79 6.15
N ARG A 314 -6.66 5.69 5.74
CA ARG A 314 -6.51 6.07 4.34
C ARG A 314 -6.10 4.89 3.45
N ALA A 315 -5.16 4.07 3.89
CA ALA A 315 -4.74 2.87 3.17
C ALA A 315 -5.90 1.85 3.05
N TRP A 316 -6.67 1.68 4.12
CA TRP A 316 -7.85 0.84 4.15
C TRP A 316 -8.93 1.32 3.18
N ASP A 317 -9.30 2.60 3.21
CA ASP A 317 -10.30 3.18 2.30
C ASP A 317 -9.93 2.97 0.82
N LEU A 318 -8.64 3.17 0.48
CA LEU A 318 -8.14 2.94 -0.87
C LEU A 318 -8.22 1.47 -1.28
N LEU A 319 -7.90 0.55 -0.34
CA LEU A 319 -7.98 -0.88 -0.59
C LEU A 319 -9.43 -1.34 -0.75
N GLU A 320 -10.33 -0.85 0.11
CA GLU A 320 -11.76 -1.18 0.04
C GLU A 320 -12.39 -0.72 -1.28
N VAL A 321 -12.11 0.52 -1.71
CA VAL A 321 -12.59 1.03 -3.00
C VAL A 321 -12.03 0.20 -4.16
N ALA A 322 -10.75 -0.18 -4.11
CA ALA A 322 -10.13 -1.00 -5.13
C ALA A 322 -10.73 -2.42 -5.16
N PHE A 323 -10.91 -3.06 -4.01
CA PHE A 323 -11.53 -4.38 -3.92
C PHE A 323 -12.98 -4.37 -4.39
N ASN A 324 -13.73 -3.32 -4.09
CA ASN A 324 -15.11 -3.17 -4.58
C ASN A 324 -15.16 -2.96 -6.09
N HIS A 325 -14.15 -2.33 -6.68
CA HIS A 325 -14.07 -2.16 -8.12
C HIS A 325 -13.70 -3.46 -8.85
N PHE A 326 -12.65 -4.17 -8.39
CA PHE A 326 -12.14 -5.36 -9.08
C PHE A 326 -12.89 -6.63 -8.72
N PHE A 327 -13.37 -6.75 -7.50
CA PHE A 327 -14.07 -7.94 -6.96
C PHE A 327 -15.50 -7.56 -6.55
N ALA A 328 -16.29 -7.10 -7.53
CA ALA A 328 -17.70 -6.81 -7.28
C ALA A 328 -18.43 -8.09 -6.85
N ASP A 329 -19.34 -7.97 -5.90
CA ASP A 329 -20.14 -9.07 -5.35
C ASP A 329 -19.29 -10.27 -4.89
N ASN A 330 -19.66 -11.49 -5.30
CA ASN A 330 -18.96 -12.74 -5.01
C ASN A 330 -18.10 -13.25 -6.19
N ILE A 331 -17.62 -12.34 -7.03
CA ILE A 331 -16.78 -12.73 -8.18
C ILE A 331 -15.52 -13.45 -7.70
N ASP A 332 -15.14 -14.51 -8.40
CA ASP A 332 -13.87 -15.20 -8.17
C ASP A 332 -12.72 -14.28 -8.60
N PRO A 333 -11.67 -14.10 -7.77
CA PRO A 333 -10.51 -13.30 -8.16
C PRO A 333 -9.86 -13.73 -9.49
N ASP A 334 -9.97 -15.00 -9.84
CA ASP A 334 -9.41 -15.58 -11.06
C ASP A 334 -10.36 -15.49 -12.29
N ASP A 335 -11.55 -14.88 -12.13
CA ASP A 335 -12.52 -14.70 -13.23
C ASP A 335 -11.90 -13.88 -14.37
N PRO A 336 -12.11 -14.26 -15.64
CA PRO A 336 -11.66 -13.49 -16.81
C PRO A 336 -12.07 -12.02 -16.79
N LYS A 337 -13.24 -11.69 -16.23
CA LYS A 337 -13.72 -10.29 -16.10
C LYS A 337 -12.79 -9.41 -15.29
N VAL A 338 -12.20 -9.95 -14.22
CA VAL A 338 -11.21 -9.22 -13.40
C VAL A 338 -9.99 -8.83 -14.26
N ARG A 339 -9.54 -9.76 -15.13
CA ARG A 339 -8.42 -9.48 -16.05
C ARG A 339 -8.79 -8.49 -17.16
N GLU A 340 -10.07 -8.47 -17.57
CA GLU A 340 -10.54 -7.50 -18.56
C GLU A 340 -10.53 -6.06 -18.03
N LEU A 341 -10.89 -5.86 -16.76
CA LEU A 341 -10.82 -4.54 -16.10
C LEU A 341 -9.39 -3.98 -16.02
N LEU A 342 -8.38 -4.84 -16.15
CA LEU A 342 -6.97 -4.44 -16.09
C LEU A 342 -6.36 -4.11 -17.46
N LYS A 343 -7.02 -4.44 -18.57
CA LYS A 343 -6.46 -4.22 -19.93
C LYS A 343 -6.13 -2.75 -20.21
N ASP A 344 -6.89 -1.84 -19.63
CA ASP A 344 -6.71 -0.39 -19.78
C ASP A 344 -5.78 0.22 -18.71
N SER A 345 -5.28 -0.60 -17.78
CA SER A 345 -4.37 -0.15 -16.73
C SER A 345 -2.90 -0.21 -17.20
N SER A 346 -2.11 0.79 -16.85
CA SER A 346 -0.68 0.86 -17.19
C SER A 346 0.13 -0.33 -16.63
N ASP A 347 -0.33 -0.94 -15.56
CA ASP A 347 0.40 -1.98 -14.84
C ASP A 347 -0.05 -3.41 -15.18
N ASN A 348 -1.15 -3.57 -15.93
CA ASN A 348 -1.69 -4.84 -16.46
C ASN A 348 -1.80 -6.02 -15.44
N SER A 349 -1.62 -5.78 -14.14
CA SER A 349 -1.60 -6.80 -13.10
C SER A 349 -2.10 -6.26 -11.76
N LEU A 350 -3.04 -6.98 -11.13
CA LEU A 350 -3.47 -6.69 -9.75
C LEU A 350 -2.32 -6.82 -8.75
N ASP A 351 -1.39 -7.73 -9.01
CA ASP A 351 -0.22 -7.92 -8.18
C ASP A 351 0.63 -6.65 -8.09
N ALA A 352 0.86 -5.99 -9.24
CA ALA A 352 1.62 -4.74 -9.28
C ALA A 352 0.85 -3.57 -8.65
N LEU A 353 -0.48 -3.56 -8.82
CA LEU A 353 -1.34 -2.45 -8.40
C LEU A 353 -1.66 -2.49 -6.90
N LEU A 354 -2.08 -3.64 -6.36
CA LEU A 354 -2.66 -3.75 -5.02
C LEU A 354 -1.67 -4.27 -3.98
N SER A 355 -0.73 -5.15 -4.35
CA SER A 355 0.23 -5.72 -3.37
C SER A 355 1.01 -4.64 -2.61
N PRO A 356 1.48 -3.53 -3.23
CA PRO A 356 2.19 -2.49 -2.47
C PRO A 356 1.33 -1.85 -1.38
N LEU A 357 0.04 -1.63 -1.63
CA LEU A 357 -0.87 -1.05 -0.64
C LEU A 357 -1.14 -2.04 0.51
N VAL A 358 -1.35 -3.32 0.20
CA VAL A 358 -1.51 -4.39 1.19
C VAL A 358 -0.25 -4.53 2.05
N ILE A 359 0.95 -4.47 1.44
CA ILE A 359 2.23 -4.48 2.16
C ILE A 359 2.34 -3.28 3.10
N LEU A 360 1.92 -2.09 2.68
CA LEU A 360 1.92 -0.91 3.55
C LEU A 360 1.04 -1.13 4.78
N ILE A 361 -0.19 -1.62 4.62
CA ILE A 361 -1.10 -1.95 5.73
C ILE A 361 -0.46 -2.99 6.66
N THR A 362 0.13 -4.04 6.10
CA THR A 362 0.83 -5.10 6.85
C THR A 362 1.92 -4.51 7.76
N ARG A 363 2.78 -3.65 7.21
CA ARG A 363 3.87 -3.01 7.96
C ARG A 363 3.37 -2.09 9.08
N LEU A 364 2.31 -1.32 8.82
CA LEU A 364 1.69 -0.48 9.84
C LEU A 364 1.14 -1.33 11.00
N CYS A 365 0.51 -2.47 10.70
CA CYS A 365 -0.02 -3.39 11.71
C CYS A 365 1.06 -4.14 12.47
N GLN A 366 2.19 -4.47 11.84
CA GLN A 366 3.33 -5.09 12.52
C GLN A 366 4.02 -4.13 13.49
N ALA A 367 4.12 -2.86 13.13
CA ALA A 367 4.82 -1.86 13.90
C ALA A 367 4.00 -1.22 15.03
N ASP A 368 2.67 -1.23 14.91
CA ASP A 368 1.78 -0.57 15.87
C ASP A 368 0.59 -1.45 16.25
N GLU A 369 0.49 -1.76 17.54
CA GLU A 369 -0.57 -2.62 18.10
C GLU A 369 -1.96 -2.01 17.92
N THR A 370 -2.09 -0.68 18.05
CA THR A 370 -3.36 0.01 17.84
C THR A 370 -3.85 -0.15 16.41
N SER A 371 -2.93 -0.03 15.44
CA SER A 371 -3.23 -0.26 14.02
C SER A 371 -3.67 -1.69 13.76
N ARG A 372 -2.99 -2.68 14.38
CA ARG A 372 -3.36 -4.08 14.30
C ARG A 372 -4.75 -4.37 14.87
N ALA A 373 -5.05 -3.83 16.05
CA ALA A 373 -6.37 -3.98 16.69
C ALA A 373 -7.50 -3.38 15.84
N ARG A 374 -7.25 -2.22 15.22
CA ARG A 374 -8.21 -1.56 14.31
C ARG A 374 -8.46 -2.36 13.05
N LEU A 375 -7.40 -2.86 12.40
CA LEU A 375 -7.54 -3.72 11.22
C LEU A 375 -8.34 -4.98 11.55
N LYS A 376 -8.07 -5.60 12.72
CA LYS A 376 -8.84 -6.75 13.21
C LYS A 376 -10.32 -6.39 13.37
N GLN A 377 -10.64 -5.25 13.98
CA GLN A 377 -12.01 -4.81 14.17
C GLN A 377 -12.74 -4.53 12.85
N TRP A 378 -12.04 -4.04 11.81
CA TRP A 378 -12.63 -3.80 10.51
C TRP A 378 -12.88 -5.07 9.70
N LEU A 379 -11.96 -6.05 9.76
CA LEU A 379 -12.08 -7.31 9.02
C LEU A 379 -12.92 -8.35 9.77
N VAL A 380 -12.67 -8.50 11.06
CA VAL A 380 -13.27 -9.53 11.92
C VAL A 380 -13.85 -8.86 13.18
N PRO A 381 -14.94 -8.10 13.05
CA PRO A 381 -15.63 -7.52 14.21
C PRO A 381 -16.13 -8.62 15.16
N ASP A 382 -16.34 -8.27 16.43
CA ASP A 382 -16.73 -9.25 17.45
C ASP A 382 -18.13 -9.84 17.20
N ASP A 383 -19.00 -9.12 16.50
CA ASP A 383 -20.34 -9.51 16.07
C ASP A 383 -20.39 -10.14 14.67
N LEU A 384 -19.25 -10.60 14.15
CA LEU A 384 -19.17 -11.19 12.83
C LEU A 384 -20.12 -12.38 12.69
N ASP A 385 -21.02 -12.30 11.72
CA ASP A 385 -21.84 -13.45 11.33
C ASP A 385 -20.98 -14.59 10.78
N ARG A 386 -21.04 -15.77 11.43
CA ARG A 386 -20.30 -16.99 11.10
C ARG A 386 -21.19 -18.17 10.76
N GLU A 387 -22.49 -17.92 10.46
CA GLU A 387 -23.43 -19.01 10.12
C GLU A 387 -23.17 -19.58 8.71
N SER A 388 -22.67 -18.74 7.80
CA SER A 388 -22.33 -19.12 6.44
C SER A 388 -20.81 -19.24 6.24
N PRO A 389 -20.32 -19.94 5.20
CA PRO A 389 -18.90 -19.99 4.88
C PRO A 389 -18.30 -18.59 4.72
N LEU A 390 -17.19 -18.34 5.41
CA LEU A 390 -16.59 -17.01 5.50
C LEU A 390 -16.14 -16.46 4.15
N GLU A 391 -15.70 -17.32 3.25
CA GLU A 391 -15.26 -16.97 1.89
C GLU A 391 -16.41 -16.55 0.97
N GLN A 392 -17.67 -16.89 1.32
CA GLN A 392 -18.86 -16.48 0.55
C GLN A 392 -19.35 -15.07 0.90
N ARG A 393 -18.77 -14.42 1.90
CA ARG A 393 -19.13 -13.06 2.28
C ARG A 393 -18.78 -12.07 1.17
N GLN A 394 -19.62 -11.04 1.02
CA GLN A 394 -19.41 -9.98 0.01
C GLN A 394 -18.50 -8.83 0.51
N ASP A 395 -18.20 -8.80 1.80
CA ASP A 395 -17.38 -7.79 2.44
C ASP A 395 -15.87 -7.98 2.16
N MET A 396 -15.06 -7.05 2.69
CA MET A 396 -13.60 -7.08 2.55
C MET A 396 -12.98 -8.36 3.09
N PHE A 397 -13.59 -8.93 4.14
CA PHE A 397 -13.10 -10.17 4.73
C PHE A 397 -13.28 -11.36 3.79
N GLY A 398 -14.48 -11.57 3.25
CA GLY A 398 -14.74 -12.63 2.28
C GLY A 398 -13.91 -12.50 1.00
N LYS A 399 -13.75 -11.27 0.49
CA LYS A 399 -12.88 -10.99 -0.68
C LYS A 399 -11.42 -11.34 -0.39
N SER A 400 -10.93 -11.02 0.82
CA SER A 400 -9.57 -11.38 1.25
C SER A 400 -9.37 -12.89 1.34
N LEU A 401 -10.36 -13.64 1.84
CA LEU A 401 -10.30 -15.09 1.92
C LEU A 401 -10.30 -15.76 0.53
N ARG A 402 -11.12 -15.28 -0.40
CA ARG A 402 -11.11 -15.78 -1.80
C ARG A 402 -9.75 -15.54 -2.48
N LEU A 403 -9.10 -14.41 -2.20
CA LEU A 403 -7.76 -14.13 -2.73
C LEU A 403 -6.71 -15.14 -2.23
N LEU A 404 -6.85 -15.73 -1.04
CA LEU A 404 -5.91 -16.74 -0.55
C LEU A 404 -5.89 -18.01 -1.41
N THR A 405 -6.94 -18.27 -2.19
CA THR A 405 -7.03 -19.42 -3.10
C THR A 405 -6.68 -19.09 -4.55
N SER A 406 -6.44 -17.82 -4.87
CA SER A 406 -6.14 -17.38 -6.24
C SER A 406 -4.89 -18.06 -6.81
N VAL A 407 -4.96 -18.42 -8.09
CA VAL A 407 -3.88 -19.02 -8.87
C VAL A 407 -3.17 -17.97 -9.75
N TYR A 408 -3.89 -16.96 -10.21
CA TYR A 408 -3.34 -15.94 -11.11
C TYR A 408 -2.69 -14.76 -10.39
N HIS A 409 -3.11 -14.44 -9.15
CA HIS A 409 -2.66 -13.28 -8.39
C HIS A 409 -1.76 -13.68 -7.22
N ASN A 410 -0.61 -14.34 -7.53
CA ASN A 410 0.24 -14.95 -6.51
C ASN A 410 0.82 -13.94 -5.52
N ARG A 411 1.33 -12.79 -6.00
CA ARG A 411 1.91 -11.77 -5.11
C ARG A 411 0.85 -11.10 -4.24
N LEU A 412 -0.33 -10.84 -4.79
CA LEU A 412 -1.44 -10.27 -4.03
C LEU A 412 -1.95 -11.27 -3.00
N LYS A 413 -2.10 -12.56 -3.38
CA LYS A 413 -2.43 -13.66 -2.46
C LYS A 413 -1.48 -13.70 -1.26
N ASP A 414 -0.18 -13.75 -1.54
CA ASP A 414 0.84 -13.82 -0.48
C ASP A 414 0.81 -12.56 0.40
N SER A 415 0.66 -11.37 -0.22
CA SER A 415 0.56 -10.10 0.53
C SER A 415 -0.69 -10.04 1.42
N VAL A 416 -1.85 -10.52 0.94
CA VAL A 416 -3.09 -10.61 1.74
C VAL A 416 -2.93 -11.63 2.87
N GLY A 417 -2.31 -12.78 2.61
CA GLY A 417 -1.97 -13.75 3.65
C GLY A 417 -1.09 -13.16 4.75
N GLU A 418 -0.05 -12.40 4.38
CA GLU A 418 0.80 -11.68 5.34
C GLU A 418 0.04 -10.60 6.12
N MET A 419 -0.89 -9.89 5.49
CA MET A 419 -1.74 -8.91 6.16
C MET A 419 -2.64 -9.55 7.21
N LEU A 420 -3.30 -10.66 6.87
CA LEU A 420 -4.15 -11.41 7.80
C LEU A 420 -3.32 -12.03 8.93
N TYR A 421 -2.12 -12.50 8.64
CA TYR A 421 -1.19 -13.03 9.63
C TYR A 421 -0.70 -11.93 10.59
N ALA A 422 -0.32 -10.76 10.08
CA ALA A 422 0.03 -9.61 10.90
C ALA A 422 -1.15 -9.14 11.78
N MET A 423 -2.37 -9.12 11.24
CA MET A 423 -3.59 -8.84 11.99
C MET A 423 -3.79 -9.81 13.17
N ALA A 424 -3.48 -11.09 12.97
CA ALA A 424 -3.52 -12.14 14.00
C ALA A 424 -2.35 -12.08 15.00
N GLY A 425 -1.50 -11.06 14.94
CA GLY A 425 -0.34 -10.89 15.81
C GLY A 425 0.85 -11.77 15.41
N SER A 426 0.94 -12.18 14.15
CA SER A 426 1.94 -13.12 13.62
C SER A 426 1.90 -14.49 14.33
N ASP A 427 0.71 -14.92 14.71
CA ASP A 427 0.45 -16.20 15.37
C ASP A 427 -0.47 -17.06 14.51
N ALA A 428 -0.01 -18.28 14.17
CA ALA A 428 -0.72 -19.20 13.31
C ALA A 428 -2.00 -19.77 13.96
N SER A 429 -2.00 -19.97 15.27
CA SER A 429 -3.15 -20.45 16.02
C SER A 429 -4.25 -19.39 16.06
N ASN A 430 -3.87 -18.14 16.35
CA ASN A 430 -4.80 -16.99 16.30
C ASN A 430 -5.36 -16.80 14.89
N LEU A 431 -4.53 -16.90 13.85
CA LEU A 431 -5.00 -16.80 12.47
C LEU A 431 -6.02 -17.89 12.17
N SER A 432 -5.71 -19.16 12.49
CA SER A 432 -6.61 -20.31 12.27
C SER A 432 -7.93 -20.16 13.02
N THR A 433 -7.91 -19.60 14.22
CA THR A 433 -9.13 -19.32 15.00
C THR A 433 -9.98 -18.22 14.37
N LEU A 434 -9.34 -17.18 13.80
CA LEU A 434 -10.05 -16.04 13.22
C LEU A 434 -10.70 -16.37 11.88
N ILE A 435 -9.99 -17.08 10.99
CA ILE A 435 -10.41 -17.28 9.59
C ILE A 435 -10.78 -18.73 9.26
N GLY A 436 -10.57 -19.67 10.19
CA GLY A 436 -10.64 -21.12 9.97
C GLY A 436 -9.34 -21.68 9.40
N TYR A 437 -8.93 -22.85 9.91
CA TYR A 437 -7.72 -23.53 9.44
C TYR A 437 -7.75 -23.83 7.94
N GLY A 438 -8.91 -24.22 7.40
CA GLY A 438 -9.07 -24.50 5.97
C GLY A 438 -8.68 -23.33 5.08
N ASN A 439 -9.04 -22.10 5.48
CA ASN A 439 -8.67 -20.87 4.77
C ASN A 439 -7.20 -20.47 4.97
N ALA A 440 -6.63 -20.80 6.15
CA ALA A 440 -5.24 -20.46 6.49
C ALA A 440 -4.22 -21.45 5.96
N ALA A 441 -4.60 -22.72 5.75
CA ALA A 441 -3.68 -23.84 5.56
C ALA A 441 -2.70 -23.65 4.40
N GLY A 442 -3.16 -23.20 3.25
CA GLY A 442 -2.31 -22.96 2.07
C GLY A 442 -1.25 -21.89 2.33
N PHE A 443 -1.63 -20.78 2.95
CA PHE A 443 -0.71 -19.70 3.33
C PHE A 443 0.30 -20.18 4.38
N LEU A 444 -0.14 -20.84 5.45
CA LEU A 444 0.74 -21.35 6.51
C LEU A 444 1.73 -22.40 5.99
N PHE A 445 1.28 -23.26 5.08
CA PHE A 445 2.14 -24.24 4.43
C PHE A 445 3.24 -23.55 3.60
N ASN A 446 2.88 -22.58 2.77
CA ASN A 446 3.85 -21.82 1.96
C ASN A 446 4.84 -21.04 2.83
N LYS A 447 4.42 -20.61 4.02
CA LYS A 447 5.28 -19.93 5.00
C LYS A 447 6.19 -20.90 5.79
N GLY A 448 6.05 -22.21 5.59
CA GLY A 448 6.78 -23.24 6.33
C GLY A 448 6.31 -23.44 7.77
N ILE A 449 5.13 -22.94 8.12
CA ILE A 449 4.53 -23.11 9.44
C ILE A 449 3.56 -24.29 9.37
N LEU A 450 4.04 -25.47 9.79
CA LEU A 450 3.22 -26.67 9.93
C LEU A 450 2.52 -26.64 11.29
N SER A 451 1.39 -25.96 11.38
CA SER A 451 0.52 -26.01 12.57
C SER A 451 -0.54 -27.08 12.37
N ALA A 452 -0.69 -27.99 13.33
CA ALA A 452 -1.89 -28.82 13.41
C ALA A 452 -3.11 -27.90 13.66
N PRO A 453 -4.31 -28.27 13.16
CA PRO A 453 -5.53 -27.54 13.54
C PRO A 453 -5.60 -27.42 15.06
N PRO A 454 -6.03 -26.28 15.63
CA PRO A 454 -6.23 -26.18 17.06
C PRO A 454 -7.16 -27.30 17.51
N ALA A 455 -6.67 -28.11 18.48
CA ALA A 455 -7.48 -29.19 19.04
C ALA A 455 -8.74 -28.57 19.64
N SER A 456 -9.91 -29.06 19.25
CA SER A 456 -11.15 -28.75 19.95
C SER A 456 -10.97 -29.22 21.40
N SER A 457 -10.81 -28.26 22.32
CA SER A 457 -10.65 -28.53 23.75
C SER A 457 -11.96 -29.09 24.33
N SER A 458 -12.12 -30.41 24.19
CA SER A 458 -13.06 -31.15 25.02
C SER A 458 -12.38 -31.46 26.36
N THR A 459 -12.20 -30.47 27.22
CA THR A 459 -11.84 -30.68 28.63
C THR A 459 -12.87 -30.00 29.51
N ASN A 460 -13.55 -30.83 30.30
CA ASN A 460 -14.41 -30.44 31.39
C ASN A 460 -13.72 -29.48 32.36
N GLY A 461 -14.36 -28.33 32.63
CA GLY A 461 -14.18 -27.54 33.84
C GLY A 461 -13.35 -26.29 33.67
N ASP A 462 -13.98 -25.15 33.37
CA ASP A 462 -14.08 -23.98 34.24
C ASP A 462 -14.83 -22.85 33.51
N VAL A 463 -15.78 -22.31 34.23
CA VAL A 463 -16.76 -21.31 33.78
C VAL A 463 -16.06 -19.96 33.65
N ALA A 464 -15.64 -19.56 32.43
CA ALA A 464 -15.42 -18.15 32.02
C ALA A 464 -14.86 -17.98 30.59
N SER A 465 -15.43 -18.59 29.53
CA SER A 465 -15.18 -18.12 28.13
C SER A 465 -16.26 -18.62 27.17
N SER A 466 -17.48 -18.16 27.37
CA SER A 466 -18.68 -18.71 26.72
C SER A 466 -18.96 -18.26 25.27
N VAL A 467 -18.01 -17.67 24.55
CA VAL A 467 -18.25 -17.21 23.15
C VAL A 467 -17.28 -17.85 22.15
N ARG A 468 -16.21 -18.52 22.58
CA ARG A 468 -15.21 -19.14 21.68
C ARG A 468 -15.43 -20.63 21.39
N ASP A 469 -16.23 -21.30 22.19
CA ASP A 469 -16.42 -22.76 22.07
C ASP A 469 -17.39 -23.18 20.94
N ASP A 470 -18.12 -22.23 20.36
CA ASP A 470 -19.11 -22.51 19.30
C ASP A 470 -18.54 -22.40 17.87
N ILE A 471 -17.25 -22.07 17.69
CA ILE A 471 -16.64 -21.90 16.38
C ILE A 471 -15.88 -23.16 15.95
N ASN A 472 -16.21 -23.66 14.75
CA ASN A 472 -15.50 -24.77 14.14
C ASN A 472 -14.08 -24.30 13.73
N PRO A 473 -13.01 -24.87 14.29
CA PRO A 473 -11.65 -24.41 14.02
C PRO A 473 -11.18 -24.66 12.58
N ILE A 474 -11.85 -25.54 11.83
CA ILE A 474 -11.49 -25.84 10.44
C ILE A 474 -12.11 -24.82 9.48
N THR A 475 -13.40 -24.53 9.65
CA THR A 475 -14.14 -23.65 8.73
C THR A 475 -14.23 -22.20 9.22
N GLY A 476 -14.01 -21.96 10.52
CA GLY A 476 -14.19 -20.65 11.14
C GLY A 476 -15.65 -20.23 11.31
N THR A 477 -16.60 -21.12 10.97
CA THR A 477 -18.05 -20.92 11.13
C THR A 477 -18.53 -21.46 12.46
N THR A 478 -19.72 -21.02 12.90
CA THR A 478 -20.38 -21.60 14.07
C THR A 478 -20.73 -23.07 13.84
N PHE A 479 -20.62 -23.89 14.89
CA PHE A 479 -21.10 -25.25 14.81
C PHE A 479 -22.61 -25.23 14.56
N LYS A 480 -23.05 -25.71 13.41
CA LYS A 480 -24.47 -26.02 13.21
C LYS A 480 -24.82 -27.16 14.18
N PRO A 481 -25.85 -27.02 15.03
CA PRO A 481 -26.34 -28.17 15.78
C PRO A 481 -26.57 -29.29 14.77
N LYS A 482 -25.98 -30.45 15.00
CA LYS A 482 -26.23 -31.62 14.15
C LYS A 482 -27.74 -31.74 14.05
N PRO A 483 -28.34 -31.71 12.85
CA PRO A 483 -29.75 -32.11 12.74
C PRO A 483 -29.82 -33.45 13.49
N ASN A 484 -30.84 -33.61 14.34
CA ASN A 484 -31.14 -34.88 14.97
C ASN A 484 -31.44 -35.85 13.80
N LEU A 485 -30.37 -36.37 13.20
CA LEU A 485 -30.49 -37.53 12.32
C LEU A 485 -31.00 -38.64 13.23
N PRO A 486 -32.08 -39.32 12.84
CA PRO A 486 -32.51 -40.50 13.55
C PRO A 486 -31.28 -41.36 13.77
N GLU A 487 -31.10 -41.86 15.00
CA GLU A 487 -29.97 -42.74 15.30
C GLU A 487 -30.00 -43.86 14.25
N MET A 488 -28.87 -44.02 13.55
CA MET A 488 -28.71 -45.09 12.58
C MET A 488 -29.03 -46.41 13.26
N THR A 489 -29.84 -47.21 12.62
CA THR A 489 -30.12 -48.57 13.08
C THR A 489 -28.82 -49.36 13.12
N GLU A 490 -28.75 -50.41 13.94
CA GLU A 490 -27.54 -51.26 14.01
C GLU A 490 -27.18 -51.85 12.64
N GLU A 491 -28.22 -52.19 11.82
CA GLU A 491 -28.02 -52.67 10.46
C GLU A 491 -27.41 -51.61 9.52
N GLU A 492 -27.80 -50.33 9.65
CA GLU A 492 -27.18 -49.22 8.89
C GLU A 492 -25.76 -48.96 9.33
N LYS A 493 -25.45 -49.06 10.62
CA LYS A 493 -24.10 -48.95 11.15
C LYS A 493 -23.19 -50.06 10.63
N GLU A 494 -23.68 -51.29 10.59
CA GLU A 494 -22.94 -52.43 10.04
C GLU A 494 -22.65 -52.24 8.54
N GLN A 495 -23.62 -51.77 7.75
CA GLN A 495 -23.41 -51.48 6.33
C GLN A 495 -22.37 -50.35 6.11
N GLU A 496 -22.39 -49.30 6.90
CA GLU A 496 -21.39 -48.24 6.80
C GLU A 496 -20.00 -48.70 7.23
N VAL A 497 -19.90 -49.53 8.24
CA VAL A 497 -18.62 -50.14 8.66
C VAL A 497 -18.09 -51.07 7.56
N GLU A 498 -18.94 -51.85 6.89
CA GLU A 498 -18.54 -52.72 5.78
C GLU A 498 -18.03 -51.90 4.58
N LYS A 499 -18.70 -50.80 4.25
CA LYS A 499 -18.24 -49.87 3.19
C LYS A 499 -16.88 -49.25 3.52
N LEU A 500 -16.66 -48.86 4.77
CA LEU A 500 -15.38 -48.30 5.23
C LEU A 500 -14.28 -49.37 5.17
N LEU A 501 -14.53 -50.60 5.61
CA LEU A 501 -13.61 -51.70 5.52
C LEU A 501 -13.20 -51.98 4.07
N TRP A 502 -14.16 -52.02 3.17
CA TRP A 502 -13.90 -52.21 1.74
C TRP A 502 -13.10 -51.07 1.12
N LEU A 503 -13.39 -49.82 1.50
CA LEU A 503 -12.63 -48.63 1.05
C LEU A 503 -11.18 -48.69 1.50
N PHE A 504 -10.90 -48.98 2.77
CA PHE A 504 -9.56 -49.06 3.30
C PHE A 504 -8.77 -50.24 2.70
N ASP A 505 -9.39 -51.40 2.50
CA ASP A 505 -8.78 -52.54 1.80
C ASP A 505 -8.41 -52.17 0.35
N ARG A 506 -9.27 -51.42 -0.33
CA ARG A 506 -8.97 -50.93 -1.68
C ARG A 506 -7.84 -49.94 -1.71
N LEU A 507 -7.79 -48.97 -0.78
CA LEU A 507 -6.69 -47.98 -0.67
C LEU A 507 -5.35 -48.66 -0.38
N GLU A 508 -5.34 -49.69 0.43
CA GLU A 508 -4.15 -50.48 0.73
C GLU A 508 -3.69 -51.30 -0.50
N LYS A 509 -4.60 -51.97 -1.21
CA LYS A 509 -4.32 -52.76 -2.42
C LYS A 509 -3.85 -51.90 -3.60
N THR A 510 -4.29 -50.65 -3.68
CA THR A 510 -3.84 -49.70 -4.71
C THR A 510 -2.54 -49.03 -4.39
N GLY A 511 -1.99 -49.23 -3.19
CA GLY A 511 -0.75 -48.56 -2.72
C GLY A 511 -0.94 -47.10 -2.35
N ALA A 512 -2.18 -46.61 -2.34
CA ALA A 512 -2.50 -45.22 -1.95
C ALA A 512 -2.35 -44.98 -0.44
N MET A 513 -2.38 -46.05 0.36
CA MET A 513 -2.18 -46.00 1.81
C MET A 513 -1.30 -47.16 2.27
N PRO A 514 -0.19 -46.90 3.00
CA PRO A 514 0.61 -47.94 3.63
C PRO A 514 -0.19 -48.76 4.67
N ALA A 515 0.09 -50.04 4.80
CA ALA A 515 -0.63 -50.96 5.71
C ALA A 515 -0.54 -50.55 7.18
N ASP A 516 0.53 -49.91 7.58
CA ASP A 516 0.79 -49.39 8.94
C ASP A 516 -0.01 -48.11 9.25
N GLN A 517 -0.52 -47.43 8.23
CA GLN A 517 -1.37 -46.25 8.38
C GLN A 517 -2.86 -46.56 8.32
N ASN A 518 -3.24 -47.80 8.09
CA ASN A 518 -4.63 -48.22 8.08
C ASN A 518 -5.25 -48.10 9.49
N PRO A 519 -6.21 -47.18 9.72
CA PRO A 519 -6.77 -46.91 11.04
C PRO A 519 -7.51 -48.12 11.63
N ILE A 520 -8.05 -49.00 10.78
CA ILE A 520 -8.78 -50.22 11.21
C ILE A 520 -7.79 -51.25 11.73
N ARG A 521 -6.67 -51.49 11.02
CA ARG A 521 -5.61 -52.38 11.50
C ARG A 521 -5.02 -51.89 12.82
N LYS A 522 -4.84 -50.58 12.93
CA LYS A 522 -4.33 -49.95 14.15
C LYS A 522 -5.32 -50.11 15.33
N ALA A 523 -6.62 -49.91 15.07
CA ALA A 523 -7.65 -50.10 16.08
C ALA A 523 -7.73 -51.57 16.56
N ILE A 524 -7.52 -52.55 15.65
CA ILE A 524 -7.45 -53.96 15.99
C ILE A 524 -6.19 -54.28 16.81
N GLN A 525 -5.04 -53.75 16.40
CA GLN A 525 -3.78 -53.91 17.16
C GLN A 525 -3.86 -53.27 18.54
N ASP A 526 -4.52 -52.12 18.67
CA ASP A 526 -4.74 -51.44 19.95
C ASP A 526 -5.83 -52.11 20.83
N GLY A 527 -6.46 -53.17 20.35
CA GLY A 527 -7.53 -53.91 21.09
C GLY A 527 -8.85 -53.13 21.20
N LYS A 528 -9.00 -52.05 20.41
CA LYS A 528 -10.21 -51.19 20.41
C LYS A 528 -11.30 -51.65 19.46
N ALA A 529 -11.01 -52.60 18.57
CA ALA A 529 -11.96 -53.20 17.65
C ALA A 529 -11.71 -54.69 17.54
N THR A 530 -12.75 -55.50 17.62
CA THR A 530 -12.73 -56.93 17.31
C THR A 530 -13.51 -57.17 16.01
N LEU A 531 -12.89 -57.85 15.04
CA LEU A 531 -13.64 -58.37 13.91
C LEU A 531 -14.59 -59.41 14.47
N GLY A 532 -15.89 -59.18 14.39
CA GLY A 532 -16.90 -60.19 14.73
C GLY A 532 -16.71 -61.44 13.88
N PRO A 533 -17.25 -62.56 14.31
CA PRO A 533 -17.07 -63.86 13.66
C PRO A 533 -17.62 -63.93 12.23
#